data_12165015a560824fa75180d21052e182
#
_entry.id   12165015a560824fa75180d21052e182
#
_cell.length_a   1.000
_cell.length_b   1.000
_cell.length_c   1.000
_cell.angle_alpha   90.00
_cell.angle_beta   90.00
_cell.angle_gamma   90.00
#
_symmetry.space_group_name_H-M   'P 1'
#
loop_
_entity.id
_entity.type
_entity.pdbx_description
1 polymer ?
#
loop_
_entity_poly.entity_id
_entity_poly.type
_entity_poly.pdbx_seq_one_letter_code
_entity_poly.pdbx_strand_id
1 'polypeptide(L)'
;MTSFEAGFPRSYLEKGSSSGKYLSYPFVRSIFDQMMQTAVHMLKDAPKTGMTQVIVLLTSKGKEYSAIIEDVLSEEKIAERALVKEMCKDNDTELRYVMAVWKTSSGVDMPSHDFRKMLCRMNPENKNAAIFMNETANYTVVPLGATMANFDFLNEEDDTFH
;
A
#
# COMPACT_ATOMS: atom_id res chain seq x y z
N MET A 1 -7.34 10.02 17.79
CA MET A 1 -7.40 10.71 17.15
C MET A 1 -8.26 10.44 16.36
N THR A 2 -8.74 10.35 16.29
CA THR A 2 -9.12 10.49 15.54
C THR A 2 -9.15 11.25 14.99
N SER A 3 -8.81 11.70 15.41
CA SER A 3 -8.46 12.76 14.73
C SER A 3 -7.80 12.54 13.46
N PHE A 4 -7.41 11.38 13.14
CA PHE A 4 -6.88 11.08 11.83
C PHE A 4 -7.91 11.45 10.77
N GLU A 5 -9.13 11.02 10.95
CA GLU A 5 -10.19 11.38 10.02
C GLU A 5 -10.37 12.88 9.95
N ALA A 6 -10.41 13.51 11.11
CA ALA A 6 -10.56 14.95 11.16
C ALA A 6 -9.36 15.67 10.58
N GLY A 7 -8.23 14.97 10.47
CA GLY A 7 -7.03 15.55 9.90
C GLY A 7 -7.02 15.62 8.39
N PHE A 8 -8.06 15.08 7.73
CA PHE A 8 -8.12 15.09 6.27
C PHE A 8 -9.26 15.98 5.80
N PRO A 9 -9.07 17.30 5.78
CA PRO A 9 -10.11 18.15 5.26
C PRO A 9 -10.31 17.85 3.78
N ARG A 10 -11.57 17.93 3.36
CA ARG A 10 -11.90 17.65 2.00
C ARG A 10 -11.13 18.51 1.01
N SER A 11 -10.95 19.78 1.36
CA SER A 11 -10.23 20.70 0.50
C SER A 11 -8.80 20.24 0.25
N TYR A 12 -8.19 19.61 1.25
CA TYR A 12 -6.83 19.10 1.08
C TYR A 12 -6.81 17.97 0.06
N LEU A 13 -7.73 17.02 0.18
CA LEU A 13 -7.78 15.90 -0.74
C LEU A 13 -8.00 16.36 -2.17
N GLU A 14 -8.86 17.35 -2.35
CA GLU A 14 -9.12 17.89 -3.68
C GLU A 14 -7.87 18.52 -4.27
N LYS A 15 -7.13 19.24 -3.45
CA LYS A 15 -5.88 19.85 -3.90
C LYS A 15 -4.82 18.81 -4.18
N GLY A 16 -4.79 17.74 -3.39
CA GLY A 16 -3.81 16.69 -3.57
C GLY A 16 -3.93 15.97 -4.89
N SER A 17 -5.08 16.08 -5.54
CA SER A 17 -5.29 15.46 -6.84
C SER A 17 -4.92 16.44 -7.94
N SER A 18 -3.63 16.71 -8.09
CA SER A 18 -3.16 17.72 -9.05
C SER A 18 -3.59 17.40 -10.47
N SER A 19 -3.75 16.12 -10.81
CA SER A 19 -4.16 15.72 -12.14
C SER A 19 -5.68 15.68 -12.28
N GLY A 20 -6.41 15.87 -11.18
CA GLY A 20 -7.85 15.71 -11.18
C GLY A 20 -8.31 14.27 -11.18
N LYS A 21 -7.38 13.32 -11.16
CA LYS A 21 -7.72 11.90 -11.24
C LYS A 21 -7.82 11.20 -9.90
N TYR A 22 -7.04 11.63 -8.92
CA TYR A 22 -6.91 10.92 -7.66
C TYR A 22 -7.06 11.86 -6.50
N LEU A 23 -7.77 11.42 -5.46
CA LEU A 23 -7.83 12.10 -4.18
C LEU A 23 -6.82 11.41 -3.29
N SER A 24 -5.63 11.99 -3.16
CA SER A 24 -4.53 11.36 -2.46
C SER A 24 -4.51 11.74 -0.99
N TYR A 25 -4.23 10.77 -0.12
CA TYR A 25 -4.02 11.06 1.29
C TYR A 25 -2.66 11.72 1.46
N PRO A 26 -2.52 12.63 2.43
CA PRO A 26 -1.25 13.34 2.64
C PRO A 26 -0.25 12.47 3.39
N PHE A 27 1.03 12.87 3.34
CA PHE A 27 2.03 12.28 4.20
C PHE A 27 1.72 12.71 5.64
N VAL A 28 1.58 11.71 6.53
CA VAL A 28 1.37 11.95 7.95
C VAL A 28 2.46 11.20 8.71
N ARG A 29 3.32 11.95 9.41
CA ARG A 29 4.49 11.38 10.05
C ARG A 29 4.15 10.30 11.07
N SER A 30 3.12 10.52 11.87
CA SER A 30 2.76 9.55 12.89
C SER A 30 2.30 8.23 12.28
N ILE A 31 1.64 8.29 11.14
CA ILE A 31 1.20 7.08 10.44
C ILE A 31 2.41 6.39 9.82
N PHE A 32 3.31 7.15 9.21
CA PHE A 32 4.55 6.60 8.67
C PHE A 32 5.31 5.85 9.76
N ASP A 33 5.49 6.49 10.91
CA ASP A 33 6.26 5.89 12.01
C ASP A 33 5.59 4.63 12.54
N GLN A 34 4.28 4.63 12.65
CA GLN A 34 3.53 3.47 13.12
C GLN A 34 3.72 2.28 12.16
N MET A 35 3.55 2.53 10.87
CA MET A 35 3.68 1.46 9.88
C MET A 35 5.12 1.00 9.76
N MET A 36 6.09 1.91 9.90
CA MET A 36 7.50 1.55 9.88
C MET A 36 7.87 0.69 11.07
N GLN A 37 7.30 0.94 12.25
CA GLN A 37 7.54 0.08 13.40
C GLN A 37 7.09 -1.35 13.11
N THR A 38 5.92 -1.51 12.51
CA THR A 38 5.44 -2.83 12.13
C THR A 38 6.40 -3.49 11.14
N ALA A 39 6.81 -2.73 10.12
CA ALA A 39 7.71 -3.26 9.09
C ALA A 39 9.04 -3.69 9.69
N VAL A 40 9.64 -2.84 10.53
CA VAL A 40 10.94 -3.14 11.13
C VAL A 40 10.86 -4.37 12.02
N HIS A 41 9.77 -4.51 12.75
CA HIS A 41 9.58 -5.68 13.60
C HIS A 41 9.54 -6.96 12.74
N MET A 42 8.81 -6.90 11.63
CA MET A 42 8.68 -8.06 10.75
C MET A 42 9.97 -8.35 9.99
N LEU A 43 10.77 -7.32 9.70
CA LEU A 43 12.04 -7.52 9.00
C LEU A 43 12.98 -8.43 9.78
N LYS A 44 12.85 -8.48 11.11
CA LYS A 44 13.72 -9.33 11.93
C LYS A 44 13.57 -10.80 11.56
N ASP A 45 12.36 -11.21 11.18
CA ASP A 45 12.07 -12.60 10.86
C ASP A 45 12.08 -12.88 9.35
N ALA A 46 12.33 -11.86 8.55
CA ALA A 46 12.29 -12.01 7.09
C ALA A 46 13.58 -12.66 6.58
N PRO A 47 13.49 -13.49 5.53
CA PRO A 47 14.70 -14.05 4.91
C PRO A 47 15.60 -12.94 4.40
N LYS A 48 16.92 -13.12 4.55
CA LYS A 48 17.88 -12.10 4.17
C LYS A 48 18.27 -12.28 2.71
N THR A 49 17.37 -11.91 1.83
CA THR A 49 17.64 -11.96 0.39
C THR A 49 17.40 -10.59 -0.22
N GLY A 50 17.97 -10.38 -1.42
CA GLY A 50 17.84 -9.09 -2.10
C GLY A 50 16.43 -8.79 -2.56
N MET A 51 15.59 -9.81 -2.68
CA MET A 51 14.23 -9.62 -3.22
C MET A 51 13.14 -9.78 -2.16
N THR A 52 13.51 -9.78 -0.90
CA THR A 52 12.55 -9.89 0.20
C THR A 52 12.05 -8.49 0.59
N GLN A 53 10.75 -8.38 0.74
CA GLN A 53 10.10 -7.11 1.07
C GLN A 53 9.03 -7.36 2.12
N VAL A 54 8.86 -6.43 3.05
CA VAL A 54 7.75 -6.46 3.99
C VAL A 54 6.72 -5.45 3.52
N ILE A 55 5.47 -5.87 3.46
CA ILE A 55 4.36 -5.00 3.08
C ILE A 55 3.52 -4.72 4.32
N VAL A 56 3.17 -3.46 4.53
CA VAL A 56 2.22 -3.04 5.57
C VAL A 56 1.15 -2.20 4.90
N LEU A 57 -0.11 -2.53 5.16
CA LEU A 57 -1.26 -1.84 4.60
C LEU A 57 -2.10 -1.30 5.75
N LEU A 58 -2.56 -0.06 5.63
CA LEU A 58 -3.47 0.54 6.62
C LEU A 58 -4.80 0.83 5.95
N THR A 59 -5.88 0.25 6.48
CA THR A 59 -7.20 0.39 5.88
C THR A 59 -7.94 1.62 6.41
N SER A 60 -9.02 1.97 5.75
CA SER A 60 -9.87 3.07 6.18
C SER A 60 -10.54 2.81 7.52
N LYS A 61 -10.60 1.55 7.94
CA LYS A 61 -11.12 1.18 9.25
C LYS A 61 -10.06 1.25 10.34
N GLY A 62 -8.83 1.60 9.97
CA GLY A 62 -7.75 1.75 10.94
C GLY A 62 -7.01 0.48 11.27
N LYS A 63 -7.20 -0.58 10.51
CA LYS A 63 -6.55 -1.85 10.76
C LYS A 63 -5.33 -2.01 9.86
N GLU A 64 -4.24 -2.54 10.42
CA GLU A 64 -3.05 -2.89 9.64
C GLU A 64 -3.12 -4.34 9.20
N TYR A 65 -2.75 -4.57 7.94
CA TYR A 65 -2.51 -5.90 7.40
C TYR A 65 -1.07 -5.92 6.93
N SER A 66 -0.37 -7.02 7.12
CA SER A 66 1.04 -7.07 6.76
C SER A 66 1.45 -8.47 6.34
N ALA A 67 2.52 -8.54 5.57
CA ALA A 67 3.05 -9.82 5.09
C ALA A 67 4.52 -9.68 4.73
N ILE A 68 5.23 -10.79 4.86
CA ILE A 68 6.60 -10.90 4.36
C ILE A 68 6.51 -11.51 2.96
N ILE A 69 7.03 -10.77 1.98
CA ILE A 69 7.10 -11.24 0.61
C ILE A 69 8.52 -11.75 0.41
N GLU A 70 8.69 -13.07 0.42
CA GLU A 70 10.03 -13.65 0.37
C GLU A 70 10.75 -13.33 -0.93
N ASP A 71 10.01 -13.31 -2.04
CA ASP A 71 10.59 -13.02 -3.34
C ASP A 71 9.58 -12.24 -4.18
N VAL A 72 9.81 -10.94 -4.32
CA VAL A 72 8.87 -10.08 -5.07
C VAL A 72 8.85 -10.43 -6.55
N LEU A 73 9.84 -11.17 -7.06
CA LEU A 73 9.89 -11.58 -8.45
C LEU A 73 9.11 -12.87 -8.71
N SER A 74 8.70 -13.58 -7.67
CA SER A 74 7.94 -14.81 -7.85
C SER A 74 6.61 -14.51 -8.52
N GLU A 75 6.26 -15.26 -9.56
CA GLU A 75 5.01 -15.06 -10.28
C GLU A 75 3.82 -15.63 -9.52
N GLU A 76 4.05 -16.49 -8.56
CA GLU A 76 2.97 -17.13 -7.82
C GLU A 76 2.23 -16.15 -6.90
N LYS A 77 2.92 -15.15 -6.38
CA LYS A 77 2.33 -14.12 -5.53
C LYS A 77 1.54 -14.72 -4.37
N ILE A 78 2.10 -15.75 -3.72
CA ILE A 78 1.38 -16.50 -2.69
C ILE A 78 1.02 -15.61 -1.50
N ALA A 79 2.00 -14.89 -0.96
CA ALA A 79 1.77 -14.05 0.21
C ALA A 79 0.86 -12.87 -0.13
N GLU A 80 1.05 -12.28 -1.31
CA GLU A 80 0.24 -11.16 -1.75
C GLU A 80 -1.22 -11.58 -1.90
N ARG A 81 -1.47 -12.73 -2.52
CA ARG A 81 -2.83 -13.24 -2.69
C ARG A 81 -3.48 -13.58 -1.36
N ALA A 82 -2.70 -14.14 -0.43
CA ALA A 82 -3.21 -14.47 0.90
C ALA A 82 -3.64 -13.20 1.63
N LEU A 83 -2.85 -12.13 1.49
CA LEU A 83 -3.14 -10.86 2.15
C LEU A 83 -4.45 -10.27 1.61
N VAL A 84 -4.61 -10.28 0.28
CA VAL A 84 -5.83 -9.77 -0.34
C VAL A 84 -7.05 -10.61 0.08
N LYS A 85 -6.90 -11.93 0.11
CA LYS A 85 -8.00 -12.80 0.53
C LYS A 85 -8.42 -12.54 1.96
N GLU A 86 -7.44 -12.29 2.83
CA GLU A 86 -7.75 -11.99 4.23
C GLU A 86 -8.55 -10.70 4.35
N MET A 87 -8.14 -9.68 3.62
CA MET A 87 -8.84 -8.39 3.64
C MET A 87 -10.26 -8.54 3.09
N CYS A 88 -10.44 -9.31 2.03
CA CYS A 88 -11.75 -9.56 1.45
C CYS A 88 -12.63 -10.33 2.44
N LYS A 89 -12.07 -11.32 3.11
CA LYS A 89 -12.80 -12.10 4.10
C LYS A 89 -13.29 -11.21 5.25
N ASP A 90 -12.46 -10.25 5.65
CA ASP A 90 -12.81 -9.33 6.73
C ASP A 90 -13.72 -8.19 6.26
N ASN A 91 -14.00 -8.11 4.96
CA ASN A 91 -14.74 -6.99 4.37
C ASN A 91 -14.08 -5.67 4.71
N ASP A 92 -12.75 -5.63 4.60
CA ASP A 92 -11.92 -4.48 4.97
C ASP A 92 -10.94 -4.23 3.83
N THR A 93 -11.45 -3.68 2.72
CA THR A 93 -10.73 -3.64 1.45
C THR A 93 -10.30 -2.25 1.01
N GLU A 94 -10.74 -1.20 1.70
CA GLU A 94 -10.39 0.17 1.32
C GLU A 94 -9.12 0.60 2.06
N LEU A 95 -8.10 0.96 1.29
CA LEU A 95 -6.80 1.34 1.85
C LEU A 95 -6.65 2.83 1.95
N ARG A 96 -5.90 3.27 2.96
CA ARG A 96 -5.42 4.65 3.06
C ARG A 96 -3.94 4.74 2.76
N TYR A 97 -3.14 3.84 3.32
CA TYR A 97 -1.69 3.89 3.17
C TYR A 97 -1.11 2.55 2.86
N VAL A 98 -0.05 2.56 2.07
CA VAL A 98 0.70 1.38 1.67
C VAL A 98 2.16 1.63 1.95
N MET A 99 2.84 0.68 2.59
CA MET A 99 4.27 0.77 2.84
C MET A 99 4.92 -0.56 2.45
N ALA A 100 6.02 -0.47 1.73
CA ALA A 100 6.82 -1.64 1.37
C ALA A 100 8.26 -1.34 1.71
N VAL A 101 8.93 -2.25 2.44
CA VAL A 101 10.28 -2.03 2.93
C VAL A 101 11.15 -3.21 2.54
N TRP A 102 12.28 -2.93 1.88
CA TRP A 102 13.23 -3.96 1.47
C TRP A 102 14.01 -4.51 2.67
N LYS A 103 14.20 -5.81 2.70
CA LYS A 103 14.97 -6.45 3.79
C LYS A 103 16.41 -6.01 3.81
N THR A 104 17.04 -5.92 2.64
CA THR A 104 18.47 -5.67 2.60
C THR A 104 18.85 -4.24 2.90
N SER A 105 18.03 -3.27 2.50
CA SER A 105 18.39 -1.86 2.64
C SER A 105 17.54 -1.12 3.67
N SER A 106 16.44 -1.75 4.12
CA SER A 106 15.41 -1.08 4.92
C SER A 106 14.84 0.14 4.20
N GLY A 107 15.00 0.19 2.88
CA GLY A 107 14.49 1.29 2.08
C GLY A 107 13.02 1.12 1.77
N VAL A 108 12.31 2.25 1.77
CA VAL A 108 10.88 2.26 1.45
C VAL A 108 10.71 2.40 -0.05
N ASP A 109 9.86 1.57 -0.64
CA ASP A 109 9.68 1.53 -2.08
C ASP A 109 8.24 1.12 -2.40
N MET A 110 7.91 1.05 -3.67
CA MET A 110 6.60 0.55 -4.08
C MET A 110 6.54 -0.96 -4.01
N PRO A 111 5.39 -1.53 -3.67
CA PRO A 111 5.21 -2.97 -3.90
C PRO A 111 5.19 -3.25 -5.40
N SER A 112 5.28 -4.54 -5.76
CA SER A 112 5.32 -4.93 -7.17
C SER A 112 4.12 -4.42 -7.94
N HIS A 113 4.30 -4.28 -9.25
CA HIS A 113 3.22 -3.85 -10.13
C HIS A 113 2.01 -4.80 -10.01
N ASP A 114 2.27 -6.10 -9.99
CA ASP A 114 1.19 -7.08 -9.89
C ASP A 114 0.41 -6.93 -8.59
N PHE A 115 1.09 -6.66 -7.49
CA PHE A 115 0.39 -6.47 -6.23
C PHE A 115 -0.43 -5.18 -6.24
N ARG A 116 0.12 -4.11 -6.82
CA ARG A 116 -0.64 -2.87 -6.94
C ARG A 116 -1.91 -3.07 -7.78
N LYS A 117 -1.82 -3.88 -8.83
CA LYS A 117 -3.01 -4.25 -9.61
C LYS A 117 -4.02 -4.99 -8.74
N MET A 118 -3.57 -5.96 -7.95
CA MET A 118 -4.47 -6.70 -7.07
C MET A 118 -5.22 -5.77 -6.11
N LEU A 119 -4.51 -4.80 -5.54
CA LEU A 119 -5.12 -3.88 -4.60
C LEU A 119 -6.20 -3.04 -5.26
N CYS A 120 -5.95 -2.56 -6.48
CA CYS A 120 -6.96 -1.78 -7.19
C CYS A 120 -8.14 -2.62 -7.66
N ARG A 121 -7.89 -3.88 -8.01
CA ARG A 121 -9.00 -4.79 -8.37
C ARG A 121 -9.85 -5.15 -7.16
N MET A 122 -9.21 -5.31 -6.01
CA MET A 122 -9.92 -5.60 -4.78
C MET A 122 -10.93 -4.50 -4.46
N ASN A 123 -10.53 -3.26 -4.64
CA ASN A 123 -11.38 -2.10 -4.39
C ASN A 123 -10.88 -0.95 -5.25
N PRO A 124 -11.67 -0.49 -6.24
CA PRO A 124 -11.22 0.59 -7.13
C PRO A 124 -10.87 1.89 -6.40
N GLU A 125 -11.42 2.14 -5.22
CA GLU A 125 -11.08 3.31 -4.43
C GLU A 125 -9.62 3.29 -4.00
N ASN A 126 -8.97 2.13 -4.04
CA ASN A 126 -7.56 2.02 -3.66
C ASN A 126 -6.63 2.79 -4.59
N LYS A 127 -7.13 3.26 -5.73
CA LYS A 127 -6.36 4.15 -6.59
C LYS A 127 -5.94 5.41 -5.84
N ASN A 128 -6.68 5.78 -4.79
CA ASN A 128 -6.41 6.96 -3.99
C ASN A 128 -5.52 6.68 -2.77
N ALA A 129 -5.19 5.43 -2.53
CA ALA A 129 -4.32 5.07 -1.39
C ALA A 129 -2.94 5.69 -1.59
N ALA A 130 -2.35 6.17 -0.51
CA ALA A 130 -1.04 6.81 -0.55
C ALA A 130 0.04 5.77 -0.32
N ILE A 131 0.98 5.66 -1.25
CA ILE A 131 2.15 4.78 -1.09
C ILE A 131 3.29 5.63 -0.56
N PHE A 132 3.88 5.21 0.56
CA PHE A 132 5.05 5.89 1.09
C PHE A 132 6.26 5.62 0.21
N MET A 133 7.02 6.67 -0.08
CA MET A 133 8.19 6.60 -0.96
C MET A 133 9.33 7.40 -0.38
N ASN A 134 10.56 6.99 -0.72
CA ASN A 134 11.74 7.80 -0.45
C ASN A 134 11.79 8.95 -1.44
N GLU A 135 12.21 10.11 -0.96
CA GLU A 135 12.44 11.25 -1.82
C GLU A 135 13.68 11.99 -1.32
N THR A 136 14.78 11.84 -2.00
CA THR A 136 16.08 12.45 -1.68
C THR A 136 16.40 12.29 -0.19
N ALA A 137 16.15 13.29 0.63
CA ALA A 137 16.47 13.28 2.06
C ALA A 137 15.24 13.06 2.93
N ASN A 138 14.08 12.90 2.33
CA ASN A 138 12.82 12.81 3.06
C ASN A 138 11.95 11.70 2.52
N TYR A 139 10.76 11.58 3.10
CA TYR A 139 9.74 10.67 2.61
C TYR A 139 8.59 11.46 2.05
N THR A 140 7.88 10.86 1.11
CA THR A 140 6.71 11.46 0.50
C THR A 140 5.68 10.36 0.25
N VAL A 141 4.55 10.72 -0.33
CA VAL A 141 3.54 9.75 -0.74
C VAL A 141 3.19 9.99 -2.20
N VAL A 142 2.81 8.90 -2.88
CA VAL A 142 2.24 8.99 -4.22
C VAL A 142 0.94 8.21 -4.24
N PRO A 143 -0.09 8.68 -4.96
CA PRO A 143 -1.33 7.91 -5.06
C PRO A 143 -1.08 6.61 -5.82
N LEU A 144 -1.64 5.52 -5.34
CA LEU A 144 -1.43 4.22 -5.95
C LEU A 144 -1.80 4.25 -7.44
N GLY A 145 -2.94 4.86 -7.76
CA GLY A 145 -3.39 4.94 -9.15
C GLY A 145 -2.45 5.69 -10.06
N ALA A 146 -1.72 6.67 -9.51
CA ALA A 146 -0.78 7.46 -10.33
C ALA A 146 0.45 6.63 -10.73
N THR A 147 0.68 5.49 -10.09
CA THR A 147 1.80 4.62 -10.43
C THR A 147 1.47 3.64 -11.54
N MET A 148 0.25 3.68 -12.05
CA MET A 148 -0.24 2.76 -13.08
C MET A 148 -0.60 3.55 -14.33
N ALA A 149 -0.30 2.98 -15.51
CA ALA A 149 -0.51 3.70 -16.76
C ALA A 149 -1.97 3.99 -17.04
N ASN A 150 -2.85 3.06 -16.68
CA ASN A 150 -4.29 3.23 -16.84
C ASN A 150 -4.98 2.19 -15.97
N PHE A 151 -6.31 2.23 -15.97
CA PHE A 151 -7.10 1.32 -15.16
C PHE A 151 -7.85 0.27 -15.97
N ASP A 152 -7.42 0.03 -17.21
CA ASP A 152 -8.07 -0.99 -18.03
C ASP A 152 -8.00 -2.37 -17.36
N PHE A 153 -6.95 -2.61 -16.59
CA PHE A 153 -6.79 -3.88 -15.89
C PHE A 153 -7.93 -4.14 -14.90
N LEU A 154 -8.68 -3.12 -14.51
CA LEU A 154 -9.80 -3.31 -13.59
C LEU A 154 -10.94 -4.10 -14.23
N ASN A 155 -10.94 -4.16 -15.55
CA ASN A 155 -11.96 -4.91 -16.29
C ASN A 155 -11.53 -6.32 -16.62
N GLU A 156 -10.29 -6.69 -16.29
CA GLU A 156 -9.78 -8.03 -16.52
C GLU A 156 -10.27 -8.99 -15.44
N GLU A 157 -10.43 -10.25 -15.80
CA GLU A 157 -10.81 -11.23 -14.82
C GLU A 157 -9.64 -11.58 -13.92
N ASP A 158 -9.94 -11.79 -12.64
CA ASP A 158 -8.93 -12.15 -11.68
C ASP A 158 -9.57 -13.04 -10.63
N ASP A 159 -9.15 -14.31 -10.58
CA ASP A 159 -9.71 -15.28 -9.66
C ASP A 159 -9.35 -15.04 -8.21
N THR A 160 -8.43 -14.12 -7.95
CA THR A 160 -8.00 -13.84 -6.58
C THR A 160 -9.16 -13.46 -5.67
N PHE A 161 -10.19 -12.82 -6.24
CA PHE A 161 -11.30 -12.27 -5.46
C PHE A 161 -12.57 -13.12 -5.51
N HIS A 162 -12.49 -14.29 -6.09
CA HIS A 162 -13.66 -15.13 -6.26
C HIS A 162 -13.58 -16.43 -5.48
#